data_01866655aaabea63b62904b2677f6929
#
_entry.id   01866655aaabea63b62904b2677f6929
#
_cell.length_a   1.000
_cell.length_b   1.000
_cell.length_c   1.000
_cell.angle_alpha   90.00
_cell.angle_beta   90.00
_cell.angle_gamma   90.00
#
_symmetry.space_group_name_H-M   'P 1'
#
loop_
_entity.id
_entity.type
_entity.pdbx_description
1 polymer ?
#
loop_
_entity_poly.entity_id
_entity_poly.type
_entity_poly.pdbx_seq_one_letter_code
_entity_poly.pdbx_strand_id
1 'polypeptide(L)'
;MEEIIFWMEDAADSGVKKIADKVAGDVELVTDRRPRVLYGTSQEELADVAERAETVIVPATVGKSRLLEQMEEEKRIGLEQIRGKRECYGWFFLNDPEWHGTQILLIAGSDKRGTIYGLFHLSELLGVSPFVDWCGIRPPHREHVGLRASMACVAGEPSVRYRGFFINDEWPAFGTWCNRRFGGFGTSVYEHVFELLLRLKGNYLWPAMWSARFGDDGPGLANAKLADEYGIIMGMSHHEPCLRQGEEYKYLRGKDSVYGDAWNFRTNREGIIRFWKDGLL
;
A
#
# COMPACT_ATOMS: atom_id res chain seq x y z
N MET A 1 9.82 23.48 17.98
CA MET A 1 8.84 22.37 18.04
C MET A 1 8.36 22.12 16.63
N GLU A 2 8.27 20.87 16.21
CA GLU A 2 7.73 20.50 14.90
C GLU A 2 6.21 20.39 15.03
N GLU A 3 5.48 20.75 13.97
CA GLU A 3 4.02 20.64 14.00
C GLU A 3 3.58 19.17 14.02
N ILE A 4 4.19 18.33 13.16
CA ILE A 4 3.87 16.91 13.03
C ILE A 4 5.17 16.08 12.96
N ILE A 5 5.18 14.96 13.67
CA ILE A 5 6.15 13.87 13.50
C ILE A 5 5.38 12.56 13.30
N PHE A 6 5.83 11.70 12.40
CA PHE A 6 5.39 10.30 12.33
C PHE A 6 6.34 9.45 13.15
N TRP A 7 5.78 8.61 14.02
CA TRP A 7 6.57 7.63 14.77
C TRP A 7 5.97 6.24 14.62
N MET A 8 6.80 5.26 14.39
CA MET A 8 6.39 3.86 14.22
C MET A 8 7.34 2.92 14.94
N GLU A 9 6.81 1.78 15.40
CA GLU A 9 7.67 0.71 15.87
C GLU A 9 8.54 0.15 14.75
N ASP A 10 9.78 -0.22 15.08
CA ASP A 10 10.72 -0.85 14.14
C ASP A 10 10.17 -2.13 13.51
N ALA A 11 9.29 -2.83 14.22
CA ALA A 11 8.62 -4.04 13.76
C ALA A 11 7.43 -3.80 12.81
N ALA A 12 7.06 -2.54 12.53
CA ALA A 12 5.96 -2.24 11.62
C ALA A 12 6.21 -2.78 10.20
N ASP A 13 5.15 -3.19 9.52
CA ASP A 13 5.23 -3.68 8.14
C ASP A 13 5.92 -2.67 7.22
N SER A 14 6.81 -3.14 6.35
CA SER A 14 7.56 -2.28 5.41
C SER A 14 6.65 -1.45 4.50
N GLY A 15 5.51 -2.02 4.07
CA GLY A 15 4.50 -1.29 3.30
C GLY A 15 3.86 -0.15 4.10
N VAL A 16 3.60 -0.34 5.39
CA VAL A 16 3.09 0.74 6.27
C VAL A 16 4.13 1.86 6.38
N LYS A 17 5.42 1.51 6.56
CA LYS A 17 6.52 2.48 6.63
C LYS A 17 6.64 3.30 5.35
N LYS A 18 6.57 2.65 4.19
CA LYS A 18 6.60 3.34 2.88
C LYS A 18 5.42 4.29 2.70
N ILE A 19 4.22 3.87 3.09
CA ILE A 19 3.03 4.72 2.97
C ILE A 19 3.09 5.89 3.97
N ALA A 20 3.60 5.69 5.17
CA ALA A 20 3.79 6.80 6.11
C ALA A 20 4.74 7.87 5.55
N ASP A 21 5.83 7.46 4.88
CA ASP A 21 6.74 8.39 4.19
C ASP A 21 6.06 9.13 3.03
N LYS A 22 5.21 8.44 2.26
CA LYS A 22 4.40 9.07 1.19
C LYS A 22 3.40 10.08 1.77
N VAL A 23 2.73 9.76 2.87
CA VAL A 23 1.80 10.67 3.55
C VAL A 23 2.54 11.86 4.17
N ALA A 24 3.76 11.68 4.68
CA ALA A 24 4.63 12.80 5.07
C ALA A 24 4.94 13.71 3.87
N GLY A 25 5.14 13.16 2.68
CA GLY A 25 5.23 13.91 1.43
C GLY A 25 3.94 14.65 1.06
N ASP A 26 2.78 14.08 1.35
CA ASP A 26 1.50 14.77 1.15
C ASP A 26 1.32 15.96 2.11
N VAL A 27 1.78 15.83 3.36
CA VAL A 27 1.83 16.96 4.30
C VAL A 27 2.76 18.06 3.78
N GLU A 28 3.95 17.67 3.28
CA GLU A 28 4.88 18.62 2.65
C GLU A 28 4.26 19.34 1.46
N LEU A 29 3.56 18.60 0.59
CA LEU A 29 2.89 19.16 -0.58
C LEU A 29 1.83 20.22 -0.22
N VAL A 30 1.21 20.08 0.95
CA VAL A 30 0.17 20.99 1.46
C VAL A 30 0.76 22.15 2.25
N THR A 31 1.88 21.95 2.99
CA THR A 31 2.39 22.91 3.97
C THR A 31 3.78 23.47 3.67
N ASP A 32 4.43 22.97 2.62
CA ASP A 32 5.86 23.20 2.31
C ASP A 32 6.83 22.74 3.44
N ARG A 33 6.35 21.92 4.38
CA ARG A 33 7.12 21.36 5.49
C ARG A 33 6.95 19.85 5.55
N ARG A 34 8.03 19.10 5.36
CA ARG A 34 8.00 17.64 5.45
C ARG A 34 8.15 17.18 6.90
N PRO A 35 7.15 16.47 7.45
CA PRO A 35 7.29 15.81 8.74
C PRO A 35 8.41 14.78 8.72
N ARG A 36 9.12 14.65 9.84
CA ARG A 36 10.04 13.52 10.02
C ARG A 36 9.26 12.24 10.24
N VAL A 37 9.82 11.15 9.72
CA VAL A 37 9.35 9.79 9.99
C VAL A 37 10.41 9.10 10.83
N LEU A 38 10.07 8.79 12.07
CA LEU A 38 10.96 8.22 13.06
C LEU A 38 10.52 6.79 13.43
N TYR A 39 11.46 6.02 13.90
CA TYR A 39 11.25 4.64 14.29
C TYR A 39 11.77 4.43 15.70
N GLY A 40 11.19 3.46 16.42
CA GLY A 40 11.61 3.12 17.76
C GLY A 40 11.10 1.78 18.23
N THR A 41 11.46 1.41 19.44
CA THR A 41 11.18 0.08 20.02
C THR A 41 10.36 0.18 21.31
N SER A 42 10.24 1.36 21.90
CA SER A 42 9.63 1.53 23.23
C SER A 42 8.74 2.78 23.34
N GLN A 43 7.92 2.78 24.35
CA GLN A 43 7.05 3.91 24.69
C GLN A 43 7.83 5.12 25.22
N GLU A 44 8.99 4.87 25.86
CA GLU A 44 9.87 5.95 26.32
C GLU A 44 10.45 6.73 25.12
N GLU A 45 10.84 6.03 24.05
CA GLU A 45 11.30 6.69 22.82
C GLU A 45 10.19 7.49 22.15
N LEU A 46 8.93 7.03 22.20
CA LEU A 46 7.78 7.82 21.76
C LEU A 46 7.60 9.07 22.61
N ALA A 47 7.76 8.97 23.95
CA ALA A 47 7.68 10.12 24.84
C ALA A 47 8.75 11.18 24.53
N ASP A 48 9.99 10.74 24.28
CA ASP A 48 11.09 11.63 23.86
C ASP A 48 10.80 12.35 22.52
N VAL A 49 10.10 11.68 21.61
CA VAL A 49 9.67 12.27 20.35
C VAL A 49 8.54 13.25 20.56
N ALA A 50 7.62 12.95 21.49
CA ALA A 50 6.48 13.79 21.82
C ALA A 50 6.92 15.17 22.35
N GLU A 51 8.01 15.28 23.09
CA GLU A 51 8.54 16.58 23.54
C GLU A 51 8.89 17.55 22.40
N ARG A 52 9.01 17.05 21.17
CA ARG A 52 9.53 17.82 20.01
C ARG A 52 8.47 18.20 19.00
N ALA A 53 7.24 17.73 19.17
CA ALA A 53 6.13 17.93 18.24
C ALA A 53 4.86 18.42 18.93
N GLU A 54 4.00 19.09 18.18
CA GLU A 54 2.64 19.43 18.62
C GLU A 54 1.72 18.20 18.48
N THR A 55 1.92 17.42 17.43
CA THR A 55 1.20 16.17 17.19
C THR A 55 2.17 15.07 16.73
N VAL A 56 2.07 13.89 17.33
CA VAL A 56 2.74 12.69 16.81
C VAL A 56 1.70 11.75 16.22
N ILE A 57 1.91 11.36 14.98
CA ILE A 57 1.08 10.38 14.28
C ILE A 57 1.72 9.00 14.43
N VAL A 58 0.97 8.05 14.99
CA VAL A 58 1.44 6.70 15.30
C VAL A 58 0.62 5.67 14.53
N PRO A 59 1.05 5.26 13.32
CA PRO A 59 0.45 4.13 12.62
C PRO A 59 0.81 2.80 13.30
N ALA A 60 -0.19 2.00 13.61
CA ALA A 60 -0.04 0.73 14.29
C ALA A 60 -0.99 -0.34 13.74
N THR A 61 -0.53 -1.59 13.63
CA THR A 61 -1.34 -2.70 13.14
C THR A 61 -1.62 -3.69 14.25
N VAL A 62 -2.89 -4.05 14.43
CA VAL A 62 -3.34 -5.06 15.42
C VAL A 62 -2.57 -6.36 15.22
N GLY A 63 -2.07 -6.93 16.32
CA GLY A 63 -1.28 -8.17 16.30
C GLY A 63 0.18 -8.00 15.82
N LYS A 64 0.61 -6.77 15.49
CA LYS A 64 1.99 -6.44 15.09
C LYS A 64 2.62 -5.41 16.02
N SER A 65 1.84 -4.46 16.51
CA SER A 65 2.28 -3.36 17.37
C SER A 65 2.17 -3.74 18.84
N ARG A 66 3.29 -3.74 19.55
CA ARG A 66 3.32 -3.96 21.01
C ARG A 66 2.70 -2.77 21.75
N LEU A 67 2.97 -1.57 21.29
CA LEU A 67 2.38 -0.34 21.84
C LEU A 67 0.86 -0.40 21.80
N LEU A 68 0.29 -0.82 20.66
CA LEU A 68 -1.15 -0.93 20.49
C LEU A 68 -1.79 -1.95 21.43
N GLU A 69 -1.18 -3.14 21.55
CA GLU A 69 -1.65 -4.19 22.45
C GLU A 69 -1.57 -3.74 23.92
N GLN A 70 -0.47 -3.09 24.33
CA GLN A 70 -0.32 -2.54 25.67
C GLN A 70 -1.39 -1.48 25.98
N MET A 71 -1.64 -0.54 25.06
CA MET A 71 -2.69 0.49 25.27
C MET A 71 -4.09 -0.11 25.40
N GLU A 72 -4.38 -1.22 24.71
CA GLU A 72 -5.65 -1.94 24.87
C GLU A 72 -5.72 -2.65 26.21
N GLU A 73 -4.67 -3.33 26.65
CA GLU A 73 -4.60 -3.96 27.97
C GLU A 73 -4.77 -2.96 29.11
N GLU A 74 -4.19 -1.79 28.98
CA GLU A 74 -4.33 -0.65 29.91
C GLU A 74 -5.68 0.06 29.79
N LYS A 75 -6.57 -0.37 28.89
CA LYS A 75 -7.88 0.22 28.62
C LYS A 75 -7.86 1.71 28.20
N ARG A 76 -6.76 2.14 27.61
CA ARG A 76 -6.60 3.49 27.05
C ARG A 76 -7.32 3.66 25.71
N ILE A 77 -7.48 2.56 24.97
CA ILE A 77 -8.20 2.44 23.70
C ILE A 77 -9.04 1.17 23.67
N GLY A 78 -10.09 1.16 22.84
CA GLY A 78 -10.90 -0.04 22.55
C GLY A 78 -10.77 -0.42 21.09
N LEU A 79 -10.38 -1.66 20.81
CA LEU A 79 -10.16 -2.18 19.47
C LEU A 79 -11.28 -3.12 18.99
N GLU A 80 -12.36 -3.27 19.74
CA GLU A 80 -13.44 -4.24 19.47
C GLU A 80 -14.13 -4.00 18.10
N GLN A 81 -14.09 -2.73 17.65
CA GLN A 81 -14.70 -2.37 16.37
C GLN A 81 -13.82 -2.73 15.16
N ILE A 82 -12.53 -2.97 15.37
CA ILE A 82 -11.58 -3.27 14.28
C ILE A 82 -10.92 -4.64 14.40
N ARG A 83 -10.66 -5.14 15.60
CA ARG A 83 -9.97 -6.42 15.84
C ARG A 83 -10.72 -7.59 15.19
N GLY A 84 -10.00 -8.45 14.46
CA GLY A 84 -10.56 -9.62 13.78
C GLY A 84 -11.36 -9.32 12.52
N LYS A 85 -11.46 -8.06 12.10
CA LYS A 85 -12.10 -7.63 10.85
C LYS A 85 -11.06 -7.38 9.76
N ARG A 86 -11.51 -7.22 8.51
CA ARG A 86 -10.63 -6.94 7.37
C ARG A 86 -10.61 -5.46 7.07
N GLU A 87 -9.40 -4.92 6.89
CA GLU A 87 -9.20 -3.60 6.27
C GLU A 87 -9.93 -2.46 7.01
N CYS A 88 -10.15 -2.64 8.32
CA CYS A 88 -10.71 -1.63 9.19
C CYS A 88 -9.58 -0.77 9.77
N TYR A 89 -9.91 0.45 10.12
CA TYR A 89 -9.00 1.30 10.91
C TYR A 89 -9.78 2.20 11.86
N GLY A 90 -9.10 2.63 12.92
CA GLY A 90 -9.58 3.64 13.85
C GLY A 90 -8.55 4.75 14.02
N TRP A 91 -9.03 5.97 14.17
CA TRP A 91 -8.25 7.13 14.61
C TRP A 91 -8.59 7.43 16.05
N PHE A 92 -7.60 7.33 16.93
CA PHE A 92 -7.71 7.57 18.35
C PHE A 92 -6.82 8.75 18.73
N PHE A 93 -7.39 9.78 19.30
CA PHE A 93 -6.65 10.94 19.80
C PHE A 93 -6.40 10.75 21.29
N LEU A 94 -5.14 10.72 21.68
CA LEU A 94 -4.70 10.49 23.05
C LEU A 94 -3.96 11.74 23.53
N ASN A 95 -4.34 12.21 24.72
CA ASN A 95 -3.70 13.31 25.42
C ASN A 95 -3.31 12.78 26.80
N ASP A 96 -2.12 12.23 26.91
CA ASP A 96 -1.63 11.68 28.17
C ASP A 96 -0.59 12.63 28.78
N PRO A 97 -0.60 12.85 30.10
CA PRO A 97 0.45 13.61 30.79
C PRO A 97 1.86 13.05 30.57
N GLU A 98 2.00 11.73 30.35
CA GLU A 98 3.27 11.10 30.03
C GLU A 98 3.90 11.61 28.73
N TRP A 99 3.12 12.22 27.83
CA TRP A 99 3.60 12.80 26.58
C TRP A 99 3.66 14.33 26.60
N HIS A 100 3.88 14.91 27.78
CA HIS A 100 4.14 16.33 27.96
C HIS A 100 3.04 17.26 27.37
N GLY A 101 1.82 16.76 27.23
CA GLY A 101 0.69 17.49 26.62
C GLY A 101 0.66 17.46 25.10
N THR A 102 1.58 16.73 24.45
CA THR A 102 1.56 16.49 23.00
C THR A 102 0.39 15.61 22.63
N GLN A 103 -0.28 15.96 21.55
CA GLN A 103 -1.37 15.14 21.02
C GLN A 103 -0.79 13.92 20.25
N ILE A 104 -1.25 12.74 20.60
CA ILE A 104 -0.96 11.54 19.82
C ILE A 104 -2.19 11.20 18.97
N LEU A 105 -2.02 11.13 17.65
CA LEU A 105 -2.96 10.51 16.74
C LEU A 105 -2.52 9.06 16.48
N LEU A 106 -3.13 8.12 17.19
CA LEU A 106 -2.93 6.70 16.94
C LEU A 106 -3.84 6.26 15.78
N ILE A 107 -3.24 5.77 14.70
CA ILE A 107 -3.93 5.18 13.56
C ILE A 107 -3.82 3.66 13.68
N ALA A 108 -4.84 3.03 14.27
CA ALA A 108 -4.86 1.60 14.48
C ALA A 108 -5.57 0.89 13.32
N GLY A 109 -4.86 0.03 12.59
CA GLY A 109 -5.43 -0.81 11.54
C GLY A 109 -5.66 -2.25 12.00
N SER A 110 -6.76 -2.87 11.59
CA SER A 110 -7.04 -4.29 11.85
C SER A 110 -6.04 -5.24 11.17
N ASP A 111 -5.47 -4.79 10.07
CA ASP A 111 -4.43 -5.44 9.28
C ASP A 111 -3.55 -4.37 8.58
N LYS A 112 -2.55 -4.82 7.81
CA LYS A 112 -1.66 -3.94 7.03
C LYS A 112 -2.43 -2.91 6.20
N ARG A 113 -3.44 -3.34 5.45
CA ARG A 113 -4.24 -2.45 4.59
C ARG A 113 -5.11 -1.49 5.39
N GLY A 114 -5.68 -1.95 6.49
CA GLY A 114 -6.41 -1.06 7.40
C GLY A 114 -5.54 0.09 7.89
N THR A 115 -4.31 -0.19 8.32
CA THR A 115 -3.34 0.85 8.73
C THR A 115 -3.02 1.80 7.58
N ILE A 116 -2.78 1.27 6.37
CA ILE A 116 -2.50 2.06 5.16
C ILE A 116 -3.71 2.95 4.80
N TYR A 117 -4.93 2.45 4.87
CA TYR A 117 -6.13 3.24 4.59
C TYR A 117 -6.34 4.34 5.63
N GLY A 118 -6.02 4.06 6.89
CA GLY A 118 -6.02 5.06 7.95
C GLY A 118 -5.00 6.17 7.72
N LEU A 119 -3.82 5.85 7.20
CA LEU A 119 -2.81 6.82 6.79
C LEU A 119 -3.30 7.67 5.60
N PHE A 120 -3.82 7.07 4.54
CA PHE A 120 -4.35 7.83 3.40
C PHE A 120 -5.61 8.63 3.71
N HIS A 121 -6.34 8.29 4.79
CA HIS A 121 -7.42 9.15 5.28
C HIS A 121 -6.91 10.54 5.69
N LEU A 122 -5.68 10.63 6.23
CA LEU A 122 -5.05 11.93 6.48
C LEU A 122 -4.84 12.70 5.18
N SER A 123 -4.33 12.07 4.14
CA SER A 123 -4.16 12.69 2.83
C SER A 123 -5.48 13.22 2.25
N GLU A 124 -6.57 12.44 2.39
CA GLU A 124 -7.91 12.87 1.99
C GLU A 124 -8.37 14.14 2.73
N LEU A 125 -8.19 14.18 4.06
CA LEU A 125 -8.55 15.34 4.88
C LEU A 125 -7.70 16.59 4.57
N LEU A 126 -6.46 16.39 4.16
CA LEU A 126 -5.59 17.46 3.67
C LEU A 126 -6.02 18.00 2.31
N GLY A 127 -6.89 17.27 1.59
CA GLY A 127 -7.33 17.61 0.23
C GLY A 127 -6.39 17.12 -0.86
N VAL A 128 -5.50 16.16 -0.54
CA VAL A 128 -4.64 15.53 -1.54
C VAL A 128 -5.46 14.52 -2.32
N SER A 129 -5.58 14.77 -3.63
CA SER A 129 -6.29 13.87 -4.54
C SER A 129 -5.57 12.51 -4.66
N PRO A 130 -6.29 11.38 -4.72
CA PRO A 130 -5.69 10.10 -5.11
C PRO A 130 -4.91 10.16 -6.44
N PHE A 131 -5.31 11.09 -7.32
CA PHE A 131 -4.69 11.31 -8.64
C PHE A 131 -3.61 12.40 -8.65
N VAL A 132 -3.08 12.80 -7.49
CA VAL A 132 -2.08 13.86 -7.37
C VAL A 132 -0.90 13.68 -8.33
N ASP A 133 -0.34 12.48 -8.39
CA ASP A 133 0.79 12.16 -9.27
C ASP A 133 0.39 11.85 -10.72
N TRP A 134 -0.87 11.50 -10.95
CA TRP A 134 -1.37 11.11 -12.27
C TRP A 134 -1.85 12.29 -13.10
N CYS A 135 -2.49 13.24 -12.43
CA CYS A 135 -3.14 14.38 -13.09
C CYS A 135 -2.49 15.71 -12.77
N GLY A 136 -1.41 15.74 -11.98
CA GLY A 136 -0.75 16.98 -11.57
C GLY A 136 -1.66 17.90 -10.73
N ILE A 137 -2.64 17.33 -10.03
CA ILE A 137 -3.58 18.09 -9.19
C ILE A 137 -2.85 18.47 -7.91
N ARG A 138 -2.70 19.78 -7.68
CA ARG A 138 -2.12 20.27 -6.43
C ARG A 138 -3.21 20.56 -5.40
N PRO A 139 -3.05 20.09 -4.14
CA PRO A 139 -3.94 20.47 -3.06
C PRO A 139 -3.80 21.96 -2.74
N PRO A 140 -4.81 22.57 -2.10
CA PRO A 140 -4.69 23.91 -1.57
C PRO A 140 -3.58 23.99 -0.51
N HIS A 141 -2.77 25.04 -0.57
CA HIS A 141 -1.76 25.28 0.47
C HIS A 141 -2.42 25.60 1.81
N ARG A 142 -1.84 25.11 2.90
CA ARG A 142 -2.24 25.38 4.28
C ARG A 142 -1.02 25.74 5.12
N GLU A 143 -1.13 26.73 5.95
CA GLU A 143 -0.05 27.08 6.88
C GLU A 143 0.11 26.07 8.00
N HIS A 144 -1.00 25.42 8.41
CA HIS A 144 -1.06 24.44 9.50
C HIS A 144 -1.96 23.26 9.18
N VAL A 145 -1.62 22.10 9.73
CA VAL A 145 -2.46 20.89 9.72
C VAL A 145 -3.14 20.76 11.08
N GLY A 146 -4.35 21.29 11.18
CA GLY A 146 -5.11 21.26 12.44
C GLY A 146 -5.79 19.90 12.66
N LEU A 147 -5.11 18.95 13.29
CA LEU A 147 -5.71 17.69 13.74
C LEU A 147 -6.42 17.90 15.09
N ARG A 148 -7.64 17.36 15.23
CA ARG A 148 -8.49 17.57 16.42
C ARG A 148 -9.14 16.28 16.87
N ALA A 149 -9.34 16.11 18.15
CA ALA A 149 -10.02 14.96 18.74
C ALA A 149 -11.41 14.67 18.15
N SER A 150 -12.10 15.71 17.67
CA SER A 150 -13.40 15.56 16.97
C SER A 150 -13.31 14.83 15.62
N MET A 151 -12.10 14.59 15.11
CA MET A 151 -11.83 13.79 13.89
C MET A 151 -11.65 12.30 14.20
N ALA A 152 -11.76 11.88 15.48
CA ALA A 152 -11.75 10.47 15.84
C ALA A 152 -12.84 9.72 15.07
N CYS A 153 -12.48 8.60 14.50
CA CYS A 153 -13.38 7.81 13.67
C CYS A 153 -12.99 6.34 13.67
N VAL A 154 -13.94 5.49 13.31
CA VAL A 154 -13.69 4.09 12.99
C VAL A 154 -14.29 3.79 11.62
N ALA A 155 -13.46 3.37 10.68
CA ALA A 155 -13.90 2.87 9.39
C ALA A 155 -14.11 1.36 9.49
N GLY A 156 -15.34 0.94 9.23
CA GLY A 156 -15.74 -0.46 9.30
C GLY A 156 -15.24 -1.31 8.15
N GLU A 157 -15.47 -2.60 8.25
CA GLU A 157 -15.10 -3.60 7.23
C GLU A 157 -15.80 -3.29 5.89
N PRO A 158 -15.04 -3.25 4.78
CA PRO A 158 -15.63 -3.06 3.46
C PRO A 158 -16.58 -4.20 3.09
N SER A 159 -17.77 -3.86 2.60
CA SER A 159 -18.79 -4.84 2.18
C SER A 159 -18.37 -5.70 0.99
N VAL A 160 -17.46 -5.19 0.13
CA VAL A 160 -16.89 -5.91 -1.01
C VAL A 160 -15.45 -6.29 -0.68
N ARG A 161 -15.15 -7.61 -0.77
CA ARG A 161 -13.83 -8.14 -0.39
C ARG A 161 -12.72 -7.70 -1.33
N TYR A 162 -12.93 -7.76 -2.65
CA TYR A 162 -11.95 -7.39 -3.65
C TYR A 162 -12.41 -6.13 -4.39
N ARG A 163 -11.61 -5.08 -4.32
CA ARG A 163 -11.89 -3.77 -4.90
C ARG A 163 -10.68 -3.33 -5.67
N GLY A 164 -10.84 -3.07 -6.94
CA GLY A 164 -9.71 -2.72 -7.77
C GLY A 164 -10.07 -2.42 -9.20
N PHE A 165 -9.07 -2.37 -10.04
CA PHE A 165 -9.22 -2.13 -11.46
C PHE A 165 -8.25 -2.99 -12.27
N PHE A 166 -8.53 -3.08 -13.54
CA PHE A 166 -7.63 -3.58 -14.57
C PHE A 166 -6.83 -2.42 -15.15
N ILE A 167 -5.53 -2.60 -15.31
CA ILE A 167 -4.69 -1.66 -16.02
C ILE A 167 -4.12 -2.35 -17.26
N ASN A 168 -4.30 -1.76 -18.44
CA ASN A 168 -3.85 -2.33 -19.67
C ASN A 168 -2.59 -1.63 -20.20
N ASP A 169 -1.75 -2.36 -20.94
CA ASP A 169 -0.52 -1.84 -21.56
C ASP A 169 -0.75 -1.36 -22.99
N GLU A 170 -1.87 -0.66 -23.21
CA GLU A 170 -2.23 -0.12 -24.52
C GLU A 170 -1.14 0.76 -25.13
N TRP A 171 -0.81 0.44 -26.38
CA TRP A 171 0.12 1.21 -27.20
C TRP A 171 -0.63 2.02 -28.27
N PRO A 172 -0.20 3.26 -28.54
CA PRO A 172 0.97 3.98 -28.00
C PRO A 172 0.74 4.73 -26.67
N ALA A 173 -0.43 4.62 -26.04
CA ALA A 173 -0.80 5.41 -24.86
C ALA A 173 0.01 5.01 -23.60
N PHE A 174 -0.53 4.10 -22.78
CA PHE A 174 0.05 3.78 -21.48
C PHE A 174 1.43 3.12 -21.59
N GLY A 175 1.63 2.22 -22.54
CA GLY A 175 2.92 1.58 -22.77
C GLY A 175 4.04 2.57 -23.09
N THR A 176 3.77 3.56 -23.95
CA THR A 176 4.75 4.63 -24.26
C THR A 176 5.02 5.51 -23.03
N TRP A 177 3.99 5.84 -22.25
CA TRP A 177 4.14 6.61 -21.02
C TRP A 177 4.99 5.87 -20.00
N CYS A 178 4.73 4.57 -19.75
CA CYS A 178 5.53 3.74 -18.88
C CYS A 178 7.00 3.69 -19.31
N ASN A 179 7.26 3.47 -20.59
CA ASN A 179 8.62 3.43 -21.11
C ASN A 179 9.35 4.76 -20.95
N ARG A 180 8.71 5.87 -21.26
CA ARG A 180 9.34 7.21 -21.17
C ARG A 180 9.62 7.63 -19.74
N ARG A 181 8.72 7.31 -18.81
CA ARG A 181 8.80 7.78 -17.42
C ARG A 181 9.57 6.81 -16.51
N PHE A 182 9.46 5.52 -16.74
CA PHE A 182 9.96 4.48 -15.83
C PHE A 182 10.88 3.45 -16.50
N GLY A 183 11.05 3.50 -17.80
CA GLY A 183 11.86 2.53 -18.54
C GLY A 183 11.13 1.21 -18.86
N GLY A 184 9.83 1.09 -18.56
CA GLY A 184 9.01 -0.10 -18.80
C GLY A 184 8.06 -0.42 -17.66
N PHE A 185 7.52 -1.64 -17.65
CA PHE A 185 6.53 -2.11 -16.67
C PHE A 185 7.15 -2.78 -15.43
N GLY A 186 8.26 -2.23 -14.93
CA GLY A 186 8.91 -2.71 -13.71
C GLY A 186 8.28 -2.21 -12.41
N THR A 187 9.00 -2.44 -11.30
CA THR A 187 8.56 -2.05 -9.94
C THR A 187 8.18 -0.59 -9.81
N SER A 188 8.87 0.32 -10.49
CA SER A 188 8.58 1.76 -10.40
C SER A 188 7.19 2.13 -10.94
N VAL A 189 6.73 1.47 -12.02
CA VAL A 189 5.37 1.65 -12.53
C VAL A 189 4.36 1.08 -11.55
N TYR A 190 4.59 -0.16 -11.08
CA TYR A 190 3.64 -0.84 -10.21
C TYR A 190 3.56 -0.19 -8.83
N GLU A 191 4.66 0.35 -8.31
CA GLU A 191 4.61 1.15 -7.08
C GLU A 191 3.65 2.34 -7.22
N HIS A 192 3.73 3.03 -8.35
CA HIS A 192 2.86 4.17 -8.66
C HIS A 192 1.38 3.77 -8.80
N VAL A 193 1.13 2.61 -9.43
CA VAL A 193 -0.21 2.03 -9.57
C VAL A 193 -0.76 1.54 -8.23
N PHE A 194 0.05 0.88 -7.42
CA PHE A 194 -0.35 0.38 -6.10
C PHE A 194 -0.70 1.52 -5.14
N GLU A 195 0.07 2.59 -5.18
CA GLU A 195 -0.24 3.80 -4.40
C GLU A 195 -1.61 4.36 -4.78
N LEU A 196 -1.89 4.56 -6.07
CA LEU A 196 -3.21 5.02 -6.52
C LEU A 196 -4.33 4.10 -6.03
N LEU A 197 -4.14 2.79 -6.18
CA LEU A 197 -5.12 1.80 -5.76
C LEU A 197 -5.42 1.89 -4.27
N LEU A 198 -4.39 2.00 -3.42
CA LEU A 198 -4.53 2.12 -1.97
C LEU A 198 -5.12 3.46 -1.54
N ARG A 199 -4.80 4.56 -2.22
CA ARG A 199 -5.43 5.86 -2.00
C ARG A 199 -6.94 5.82 -2.28
N LEU A 200 -7.37 5.01 -3.25
CA LEU A 200 -8.77 4.74 -3.57
C LEU A 200 -9.40 3.65 -2.67
N LYS A 201 -8.69 3.19 -1.64
CA LYS A 201 -9.10 2.09 -0.74
C LYS A 201 -9.40 0.78 -1.49
N GLY A 202 -8.70 0.57 -2.61
CA GLY A 202 -8.67 -0.67 -3.34
C GLY A 202 -7.60 -1.63 -2.79
N ASN A 203 -7.70 -2.90 -3.13
CA ASN A 203 -6.80 -3.95 -2.68
C ASN A 203 -6.46 -4.97 -3.76
N TYR A 204 -7.01 -4.82 -4.96
CA TYR A 204 -6.91 -5.80 -6.03
C TYR A 204 -6.49 -5.14 -7.33
N LEU A 205 -5.43 -5.64 -7.96
CA LEU A 205 -4.99 -5.19 -9.27
C LEU A 205 -4.99 -6.34 -10.26
N TRP A 206 -5.55 -6.08 -11.43
CA TRP A 206 -5.35 -6.90 -12.62
C TRP A 206 -4.30 -6.20 -13.49
N PRO A 207 -3.08 -6.76 -13.62
CA PRO A 207 -1.96 -6.06 -14.24
C PRO A 207 -2.04 -6.05 -15.76
N ALA A 208 -1.24 -5.19 -16.37
CA ALA A 208 -1.00 -5.16 -17.81
C ALA A 208 -0.51 -6.53 -18.32
N MET A 209 -1.00 -6.96 -19.49
CA MET A 209 -0.83 -8.33 -19.94
C MET A 209 -0.57 -8.54 -21.45
N TRP A 210 -0.65 -7.49 -22.28
CA TRP A 210 -0.48 -7.64 -23.72
C TRP A 210 0.99 -7.80 -24.10
N SER A 211 1.81 -6.82 -23.81
CA SER A 211 3.26 -6.89 -23.95
C SER A 211 3.97 -7.00 -22.60
N ALA A 212 3.32 -6.55 -21.54
CA ALA A 212 3.81 -6.64 -20.17
C ALA A 212 3.56 -8.02 -19.56
N ARG A 213 4.47 -8.43 -18.69
CA ARG A 213 4.42 -9.69 -17.96
C ARG A 213 4.76 -9.45 -16.51
N PHE A 214 3.77 -9.12 -15.72
CA PHE A 214 3.95 -8.69 -14.33
C PHE A 214 4.96 -9.51 -13.53
N GLY A 215 4.92 -10.86 -13.69
CA GLY A 215 5.82 -11.78 -13.00
C GLY A 215 7.28 -11.69 -13.46
N ASP A 216 7.54 -11.28 -14.72
CA ASP A 216 8.83 -11.34 -15.37
C ASP A 216 9.44 -9.97 -15.71
N ASP A 217 8.64 -8.89 -15.70
CA ASP A 217 9.10 -7.55 -16.09
C ASP A 217 9.98 -6.87 -15.03
N GLY A 218 10.09 -7.46 -13.84
CA GLY A 218 11.03 -7.05 -12.81
C GLY A 218 12.21 -8.00 -12.69
N PRO A 219 13.30 -7.63 -12.02
CA PRO A 219 14.38 -8.58 -11.73
C PRO A 219 13.87 -9.67 -10.76
N GLY A 220 13.76 -10.89 -11.26
CA GLY A 220 13.17 -12.01 -10.51
C GLY A 220 11.74 -11.70 -10.08
N LEU A 221 11.43 -11.93 -8.81
CA LEU A 221 10.09 -11.72 -8.24
C LEU A 221 9.85 -10.28 -7.70
N ALA A 222 10.56 -9.28 -8.21
CA ALA A 222 10.51 -7.93 -7.64
C ALA A 222 9.11 -7.32 -7.65
N ASN A 223 8.35 -7.45 -8.75
CA ASN A 223 6.98 -6.94 -8.83
C ASN A 223 6.04 -7.67 -7.85
N ALA A 224 6.16 -8.99 -7.71
CA ALA A 224 5.35 -9.77 -6.77
C ALA A 224 5.67 -9.42 -5.30
N LYS A 225 6.95 -9.27 -4.98
CA LYS A 225 7.39 -8.82 -3.63
C LYS A 225 6.88 -7.42 -3.31
N LEU A 226 6.89 -6.51 -4.29
CA LEU A 226 6.35 -5.18 -4.13
C LEU A 226 4.83 -5.22 -3.89
N ALA A 227 4.09 -6.05 -4.62
CA ALA A 227 2.66 -6.23 -4.40
C ALA A 227 2.36 -6.75 -2.98
N ASP A 228 3.11 -7.74 -2.51
CA ASP A 228 2.99 -8.26 -1.14
C ASP A 228 3.32 -7.18 -0.10
N GLU A 229 4.39 -6.44 -0.29
CA GLU A 229 4.79 -5.32 0.58
C GLU A 229 3.67 -4.29 0.73
N TYR A 230 3.06 -3.87 -0.38
CA TYR A 230 1.92 -2.94 -0.39
C TYR A 230 0.59 -3.59 0.03
N GLY A 231 0.55 -4.91 0.18
CA GLY A 231 -0.66 -5.66 0.51
C GLY A 231 -1.65 -5.75 -0.65
N ILE A 232 -1.19 -5.68 -1.89
CA ILE A 232 -2.03 -5.79 -3.09
C ILE A 232 -2.24 -7.25 -3.46
N ILE A 233 -3.49 -7.60 -3.69
CA ILE A 233 -3.89 -8.90 -4.23
C ILE A 233 -3.85 -8.80 -5.75
N MET A 234 -3.04 -9.64 -6.36
CA MET A 234 -2.88 -9.63 -7.81
C MET A 234 -3.88 -10.55 -8.49
N GLY A 235 -4.60 -10.01 -9.46
CA GLY A 235 -5.21 -10.80 -10.52
C GLY A 235 -4.17 -11.17 -11.55
N MET A 236 -4.50 -12.12 -12.40
CA MET A 236 -3.60 -12.55 -13.47
C MET A 236 -4.33 -12.50 -14.80
N SER A 237 -3.65 -12.86 -15.87
CA SER A 237 -4.12 -12.81 -17.25
C SER A 237 -5.59 -13.19 -17.44
N HIS A 238 -6.23 -12.63 -18.45
CA HIS A 238 -7.56 -13.03 -18.85
C HIS A 238 -7.56 -14.05 -20.01
N HIS A 239 -6.43 -14.41 -20.57
CA HIS A 239 -6.29 -15.41 -21.64
C HIS A 239 -5.83 -16.76 -21.10
N GLU A 240 -4.92 -16.75 -20.11
CA GLU A 240 -4.27 -17.95 -19.63
C GLU A 240 -4.72 -18.29 -18.19
N PRO A 241 -5.00 -19.57 -17.91
CA PRO A 241 -5.26 -20.01 -16.55
C PRO A 241 -3.98 -20.13 -15.72
N CYS A 242 -4.13 -20.45 -14.43
CA CYS A 242 -3.04 -20.87 -13.55
C CYS A 242 -1.91 -19.84 -13.41
N LEU A 243 -2.27 -18.56 -13.23
CA LEU A 243 -1.34 -17.44 -13.03
C LEU A 243 -0.39 -17.15 -14.20
N ARG A 244 -0.58 -17.76 -15.36
CA ARG A 244 0.24 -17.50 -16.55
C ARG A 244 -0.12 -16.18 -17.22
N GLN A 245 0.88 -15.56 -17.85
CA GLN A 245 0.72 -14.35 -18.66
C GLN A 245 0.47 -14.73 -20.13
N GLY A 246 -0.36 -13.95 -20.85
CA GLY A 246 -0.70 -14.26 -22.25
C GLY A 246 0.49 -14.35 -23.19
N GLU A 247 1.53 -13.56 -22.96
CA GLU A 247 2.72 -13.54 -23.78
C GLU A 247 3.83 -14.50 -23.31
N GLU A 248 3.72 -15.07 -22.11
CA GLU A 248 4.76 -15.87 -21.47
C GLU A 248 5.14 -17.10 -22.28
N TYR A 249 4.15 -17.81 -22.85
CA TYR A 249 4.40 -18.98 -23.67
C TYR A 249 5.32 -18.71 -24.87
N LYS A 250 5.28 -17.53 -25.47
CA LYS A 250 6.14 -17.15 -26.60
C LYS A 250 7.62 -17.25 -26.27
N TYR A 251 7.99 -17.01 -25.02
CA TYR A 251 9.38 -17.02 -24.56
C TYR A 251 9.82 -18.37 -24.03
N LEU A 252 8.87 -19.21 -23.60
CA LEU A 252 9.14 -20.51 -22.99
C LEU A 252 9.02 -21.68 -23.97
N ARG A 253 8.34 -21.49 -25.12
CA ARG A 253 8.17 -22.52 -26.14
C ARG A 253 9.45 -22.78 -26.94
N GLY A 254 9.54 -23.96 -27.54
CA GLY A 254 10.64 -24.35 -28.43
C GLY A 254 10.64 -25.85 -28.69
N LYS A 255 11.37 -26.29 -29.70
CA LYS A 255 11.46 -27.73 -30.07
C LYS A 255 11.99 -28.59 -28.91
N ASP A 256 12.90 -28.00 -28.10
CA ASP A 256 13.51 -28.70 -26.96
C ASP A 256 12.86 -28.25 -25.61
N SER A 257 11.84 -27.45 -25.69
CA SER A 257 11.11 -26.99 -24.49
C SER A 257 10.22 -28.10 -23.95
N VAL A 258 10.16 -28.21 -22.62
CA VAL A 258 9.21 -29.10 -21.92
C VAL A 258 7.76 -28.70 -22.14
N TYR A 259 7.53 -27.49 -22.63
CA TYR A 259 6.21 -26.98 -22.99
C TYR A 259 5.86 -27.10 -24.45
N GLY A 260 6.79 -27.67 -25.28
CA GLY A 260 6.63 -27.79 -26.72
C GLY A 260 6.70 -26.47 -27.47
N ASP A 261 6.49 -26.49 -28.78
CA ASP A 261 6.65 -25.30 -29.64
C ASP A 261 5.33 -24.77 -30.22
N ALA A 262 4.25 -25.50 -30.14
CA ALA A 262 2.96 -25.08 -30.72
C ALA A 262 1.96 -24.67 -29.67
N TRP A 263 1.42 -23.44 -29.79
CA TRP A 263 0.25 -23.00 -29.03
C TRP A 263 -1.03 -23.56 -29.65
N ASN A 264 -1.14 -24.89 -29.60
CA ASN A 264 -2.26 -25.62 -30.19
C ASN A 264 -2.55 -26.87 -29.34
N PHE A 265 -3.67 -26.85 -28.64
CA PHE A 265 -4.03 -27.93 -27.72
C PHE A 265 -4.24 -29.29 -28.37
N ARG A 266 -4.53 -29.36 -29.69
CA ARG A 266 -4.68 -30.64 -30.41
C ARG A 266 -3.33 -31.28 -30.69
N THR A 267 -2.30 -30.50 -30.99
CA THR A 267 -0.99 -31.00 -31.39
C THR A 267 0.05 -30.97 -30.27
N ASN A 268 -0.17 -30.18 -29.22
CA ASN A 268 0.75 -30.01 -28.10
C ASN A 268 0.02 -30.00 -26.76
N ARG A 269 -0.89 -30.95 -26.55
CA ARG A 269 -1.73 -31.00 -25.34
C ARG A 269 -0.91 -31.11 -24.06
N GLU A 270 0.08 -32.02 -24.03
CA GLU A 270 0.88 -32.25 -22.81
C GLU A 270 1.74 -31.05 -22.43
N GLY A 271 2.40 -30.44 -23.43
CA GLY A 271 3.20 -29.25 -23.21
C GLY A 271 2.37 -28.07 -22.67
N ILE A 272 1.17 -27.82 -23.21
CA ILE A 272 0.27 -26.74 -22.75
C ILE A 272 -0.26 -27.05 -21.35
N ILE A 273 -0.66 -28.29 -21.05
CA ILE A 273 -1.12 -28.67 -19.71
C ILE A 273 0.03 -28.47 -18.70
N ARG A 274 1.24 -28.86 -19.05
CA ARG A 274 2.41 -28.64 -18.18
C ARG A 274 2.67 -27.17 -17.98
N PHE A 275 2.67 -26.36 -19.05
CA PHE A 275 2.81 -24.90 -18.96
C PHE A 275 1.82 -24.30 -17.97
N TRP A 276 0.55 -24.65 -18.04
CA TRP A 276 -0.45 -24.15 -17.10
C TRP A 276 -0.21 -24.62 -15.66
N LYS A 277 0.08 -25.91 -15.46
CA LYS A 277 0.31 -26.46 -14.10
C LYS A 277 1.50 -25.83 -13.41
N ASP A 278 2.59 -25.62 -14.13
CA ASP A 278 3.82 -25.05 -13.59
C ASP A 278 3.65 -23.55 -13.21
N GLY A 279 2.56 -22.91 -13.64
CA GLY A 279 2.17 -21.57 -13.20
C GLY A 279 1.60 -21.52 -11.77
N LEU A 280 1.31 -22.67 -11.16
CA LEU A 280 0.78 -22.78 -9.79
C LEU A 280 1.86 -23.16 -8.77
N LEU A 281 3.10 -23.41 -9.20
CA LEU A 281 4.24 -23.78 -8.38
C LEU A 281 5.14 -22.59 -8.07
#